data_9465e778163dd7634a31f718823aa1cd
#
_entry.id   9465e778163dd7634a31f718823aa1cd
#
_cell.length_a   1.000
_cell.length_b   1.000
_cell.length_c   1.000
_cell.angle_alpha   90.00
_cell.angle_beta   90.00
_cell.angle_gamma   90.00
#
_symmetry.space_group_name_H-M   'P 1'
#
loop_
_entity.id
_entity.type
_entity.pdbx_description
1 polymer ?
#
loop_
_entity_poly.entity_id
_entity_poly.type
_entity_poly.pdbx_seq_one_letter_code
_entity_poly.pdbx_strand_id
1 'polypeptide(L)'
;MSTIIAYLVELVSRAGHWSYVILFLGAMLECAGLLGLFIPGETLIVLGGFLASRHVLDLDMLILTVCIGAIVGDSLGYELGRQLGRDWLVRHGRWAGLNAERLDRVEQFFTRHGGKTVFIGRFIGFLRALTPFVAGASRMRYRRFLLSNALGAILWSAAFALLGYGAGASWRVAERWMGRASAMLGGMLVLVCGLSWLWRWATRHEAVLKRRWYALLVHPRVVACQRRFAPQIQFLQDRLTPGGYLGLHLTVGAAVIILACWWFGGVVEDLLTGDPLVAADQQVALWFHEHATPAVTQVATVLTFFGSVAFLTSTAILCALVLLWRRAWYGLLALTLTMGGGSVLNVALKHLFHRPRPVFEHPLVTLPSASFPSGHVMGATLFYLLVAGLIAVSVHQWRWRVLAFVTAGGIVLLIGLTRLSLGAHYVSDVLGAMAAGVGWLASCLTAVETLRRYHTQTRSGHESG
;
A
#
# COMPACT_ATOMS: atom_id res chain seq x y z
N MET A 1 -18.95 -8.36 -18.01
CA MET A 1 -18.91 -7.44 -16.83
C MET A 1 -19.79 -6.21 -17.03
N SER A 2 -19.84 -5.62 -18.22
CA SER A 2 -20.78 -4.53 -18.57
C SER A 2 -22.25 -4.89 -18.31
N THR A 3 -22.65 -6.12 -18.59
CA THR A 3 -24.01 -6.62 -18.39
C THR A 3 -24.43 -6.68 -16.91
N ILE A 4 -23.50 -7.07 -16.00
CA ILE A 4 -23.76 -7.13 -14.56
C ILE A 4 -23.95 -5.73 -13.99
N ILE A 5 -23.12 -4.78 -14.43
CA ILE A 5 -23.22 -3.38 -13.98
C ILE A 5 -24.52 -2.75 -14.48
N ALA A 6 -24.88 -2.96 -15.75
CA ALA A 6 -26.14 -2.48 -16.29
C ALA A 6 -27.32 -3.05 -15.49
N TYR A 7 -27.29 -4.33 -15.14
CA TYR A 7 -28.31 -4.98 -14.31
C TYR A 7 -28.36 -4.41 -12.89
N LEU A 8 -27.20 -4.17 -12.26
CA LEU A 8 -27.13 -3.56 -10.93
C LEU A 8 -27.63 -2.12 -10.93
N VAL A 9 -27.25 -1.32 -11.94
CA VAL A 9 -27.76 0.06 -12.11
C VAL A 9 -29.28 0.02 -12.27
N GLU A 10 -29.81 -0.87 -13.09
CA GLU A 10 -31.26 -1.02 -13.28
C GLU A 10 -31.98 -1.48 -12.01
N LEU A 11 -31.40 -2.45 -11.29
CA LEU A 11 -31.95 -2.95 -10.02
C LEU A 11 -32.03 -1.83 -8.98
N VAL A 12 -30.96 -1.06 -8.80
CA VAL A 12 -30.89 0.04 -7.83
C VAL A 12 -31.77 1.22 -8.22
N SER A 13 -31.85 1.55 -9.53
CA SER A 13 -32.76 2.59 -10.02
C SER A 13 -34.24 2.21 -9.83
N ARG A 14 -34.59 0.93 -9.98
CA ARG A 14 -35.93 0.42 -9.66
C ARG A 14 -36.22 0.42 -8.17
N ALA A 15 -35.22 0.15 -7.34
CA ALA A 15 -35.36 0.15 -5.88
C ALA A 15 -35.54 1.57 -5.30
N GLY A 16 -35.08 2.61 -5.99
CA GLY A 16 -35.22 4.01 -5.55
C GLY A 16 -34.75 4.22 -4.10
N HIS A 17 -35.60 4.76 -3.24
CA HIS A 17 -35.28 5.02 -1.82
C HIS A 17 -34.96 3.77 -0.99
N TRP A 18 -35.41 2.58 -1.40
CA TRP A 18 -35.09 1.31 -0.74
C TRP A 18 -33.60 0.98 -0.81
N SER A 19 -32.88 1.51 -1.80
CA SER A 19 -31.42 1.35 -1.91
C SER A 19 -30.69 1.92 -0.69
N TYR A 20 -31.13 3.06 -0.19
CA TYR A 20 -30.57 3.65 1.03
C TYR A 20 -30.88 2.81 2.27
N VAL A 21 -32.06 2.19 2.33
CA VAL A 21 -32.43 1.28 3.45
C VAL A 21 -31.52 0.04 3.43
N ILE A 22 -31.25 -0.53 2.26
CA ILE A 22 -30.34 -1.66 2.12
C ILE A 22 -28.91 -1.27 2.55
N LEU A 23 -28.43 -0.11 2.14
CA LEU A 23 -27.12 0.41 2.52
C LEU A 23 -27.01 0.71 4.01
N PHE A 24 -28.07 1.28 4.59
CA PHE A 24 -28.19 1.49 6.05
C PHE A 24 -28.11 0.17 6.81
N LEU A 25 -28.95 -0.82 6.44
CA LEU A 25 -28.97 -2.13 7.07
C LEU A 25 -27.65 -2.88 6.88
N GLY A 26 -27.06 -2.80 5.69
CA GLY A 26 -25.75 -3.38 5.40
C GLY A 26 -24.66 -2.80 6.32
N ALA A 27 -24.56 -1.49 6.41
CA ALA A 27 -23.60 -0.80 7.29
C ALA A 27 -23.89 -1.06 8.78
N MET A 28 -25.16 -1.10 9.18
CA MET A 28 -25.58 -1.39 10.55
C MET A 28 -25.20 -2.81 10.96
N LEU A 29 -25.52 -3.81 10.14
CA LEU A 29 -25.23 -5.21 10.43
C LEU A 29 -23.72 -5.50 10.39
N GLU A 30 -22.98 -4.88 9.48
CA GLU A 30 -21.51 -4.98 9.43
C GLU A 30 -20.87 -4.43 10.71
N CYS A 31 -21.40 -3.35 11.26
CA CYS A 31 -20.92 -2.73 12.49
C CYS A 31 -21.52 -3.33 13.76
N ALA A 32 -22.55 -4.18 13.68
CA ALA A 32 -23.20 -4.80 14.83
C ALA A 32 -22.38 -5.93 15.52
N GLY A 33 -21.07 -5.79 15.60
CA GLY A 33 -20.18 -6.69 16.33
C GLY A 33 -19.83 -7.95 15.53
N LEU A 34 -19.91 -9.13 16.14
CA LEU A 34 -19.44 -10.41 15.55
C LEU A 34 -20.11 -10.78 14.22
N LEU A 35 -21.30 -10.27 13.93
CA LEU A 35 -22.02 -10.48 12.66
C LEU A 35 -21.31 -9.81 11.48
N GLY A 36 -20.65 -8.69 11.72
CA GLY A 36 -19.93 -7.93 10.69
C GLY A 36 -18.71 -8.64 10.08
N LEU A 37 -18.24 -9.72 10.70
CA LEU A 37 -17.16 -10.56 10.11
C LEU A 37 -17.61 -11.32 8.85
N PHE A 38 -18.92 -11.47 8.62
CA PHE A 38 -19.48 -12.23 7.50
C PHE A 38 -20.12 -11.35 6.42
N ILE A 39 -20.36 -10.06 6.71
CA ILE A 39 -21.05 -9.14 5.79
C ILE A 39 -20.02 -8.18 5.18
N PRO A 40 -19.81 -8.22 3.86
CA PRO A 40 -18.86 -7.32 3.17
C PRO A 40 -19.50 -5.95 2.91
N GLY A 41 -19.85 -5.19 3.95
CA GLY A 41 -20.52 -3.91 3.82
C GLY A 41 -19.66 -2.83 3.16
N GLU A 42 -18.32 -2.91 3.33
CA GLU A 42 -17.39 -2.03 2.62
C GLU A 42 -17.59 -2.12 1.11
N THR A 43 -17.83 -3.32 0.59
CA THR A 43 -18.10 -3.54 -0.84
C THR A 43 -19.42 -2.87 -1.26
N LEU A 44 -20.45 -2.92 -0.39
CA LEU A 44 -21.73 -2.26 -0.66
C LEU A 44 -21.58 -0.73 -0.68
N ILE A 45 -20.76 -0.16 0.20
CA ILE A 45 -20.52 1.29 0.26
C ILE A 45 -19.73 1.75 -0.96
N VAL A 46 -18.69 1.02 -1.36
CA VAL A 46 -17.92 1.31 -2.58
C VAL A 46 -18.81 1.19 -3.82
N LEU A 47 -19.68 0.18 -3.88
CA LEU A 47 -20.67 0.04 -4.96
C LEU A 47 -21.67 1.21 -4.93
N GLY A 48 -22.15 1.62 -3.76
CA GLY A 48 -23.00 2.80 -3.59
C GLY A 48 -22.33 4.08 -4.10
N GLY A 49 -21.05 4.30 -3.75
CA GLY A 49 -20.25 5.42 -4.26
C GLY A 49 -20.07 5.38 -5.78
N PHE A 50 -19.85 4.20 -6.35
CA PHE A 50 -19.81 3.99 -7.79
C PHE A 50 -21.15 4.38 -8.45
N LEU A 51 -22.28 3.95 -7.90
CA LEU A 51 -23.61 4.30 -8.41
C LEU A 51 -23.90 5.79 -8.23
N ALA A 52 -23.39 6.43 -7.19
CA ALA A 52 -23.48 7.87 -7.00
C ALA A 52 -22.71 8.65 -8.08
N SER A 53 -21.55 8.16 -8.55
CA SER A 53 -20.84 8.77 -9.69
C SER A 53 -21.61 8.66 -11.02
N ARG A 54 -22.60 7.77 -11.10
CA ARG A 54 -23.50 7.59 -12.23
C ARG A 54 -24.83 8.34 -12.07
N HIS A 55 -24.94 9.21 -11.05
CA HIS A 55 -26.17 9.94 -10.72
C HIS A 55 -27.39 9.06 -10.41
N VAL A 56 -27.16 7.79 -10.03
CA VAL A 56 -28.22 6.84 -9.59
C VAL A 56 -28.55 7.04 -8.12
N LEU A 57 -27.53 7.39 -7.33
CA LEU A 57 -27.65 7.73 -5.90
C LEU A 57 -27.04 9.12 -5.67
N ASP A 58 -27.53 9.79 -4.63
CA ASP A 58 -26.92 11.01 -4.14
C ASP A 58 -25.77 10.67 -3.18
N LEU A 59 -24.59 11.29 -3.40
CA LEU A 59 -23.39 10.97 -2.63
C LEU A 59 -23.50 11.39 -1.16
N ASP A 60 -24.10 12.56 -0.92
CA ASP A 60 -24.23 13.10 0.43
C ASP A 60 -25.21 12.25 1.26
N MET A 61 -26.33 11.87 0.64
CA MET A 61 -27.32 10.97 1.23
C MET A 61 -26.74 9.58 1.48
N LEU A 62 -25.89 9.08 0.58
CA LEU A 62 -25.18 7.81 0.78
C LEU A 62 -24.26 7.88 2.00
N ILE A 63 -23.40 8.91 2.08
CA ILE A 63 -22.48 9.08 3.21
C ILE A 63 -23.24 9.20 4.52
N LEU A 64 -24.29 10.00 4.56
CA LEU A 64 -25.13 10.21 5.73
C LEU A 64 -25.79 8.90 6.19
N THR A 65 -26.39 8.17 5.26
CA THR A 65 -27.11 6.91 5.52
C THR A 65 -26.18 5.85 6.08
N VAL A 66 -25.01 5.67 5.44
CA VAL A 66 -23.99 4.71 5.88
C VAL A 66 -23.41 5.11 7.22
N CYS A 67 -23.15 6.40 7.44
CA CYS A 67 -22.64 6.93 8.71
C CYS A 67 -23.61 6.64 9.87
N ILE A 68 -24.90 6.93 9.68
CA ILE A 68 -25.92 6.65 10.70
C ILE A 68 -26.05 5.15 10.95
N GLY A 69 -26.10 4.32 9.89
CA GLY A 69 -26.14 2.86 10.00
C GLY A 69 -24.97 2.31 10.80
N ALA A 70 -23.78 2.79 10.52
CA ALA A 70 -22.56 2.40 11.20
C ALA A 70 -22.55 2.81 12.69
N ILE A 71 -23.00 4.03 13.02
CA ILE A 71 -23.12 4.50 14.40
C ILE A 71 -24.14 3.66 15.18
N VAL A 72 -25.27 3.35 14.58
CA VAL A 72 -26.31 2.52 15.19
C VAL A 72 -25.80 1.09 15.40
N GLY A 73 -25.17 0.48 14.40
CA GLY A 73 -24.59 -0.86 14.49
C GLY A 73 -23.56 -1.00 15.61
N ASP A 74 -22.62 -0.06 15.68
CA ASP A 74 -21.62 -0.05 16.76
C ASP A 74 -22.24 0.21 18.13
N SER A 75 -23.29 1.03 18.21
CA SER A 75 -24.01 1.27 19.47
C SER A 75 -24.72 0.00 19.94
N LEU A 76 -25.28 -0.79 19.03
CA LEU A 76 -25.83 -2.11 19.35
C LEU A 76 -24.72 -3.07 19.83
N GLY A 77 -23.58 -3.08 19.14
CA GLY A 77 -22.39 -3.87 19.55
C GLY A 77 -21.90 -3.48 20.94
N TYR A 78 -21.86 -2.18 21.24
CA TYR A 78 -21.49 -1.65 22.57
C TYR A 78 -22.49 -2.11 23.64
N GLU A 79 -23.78 -1.99 23.39
CA GLU A 79 -24.82 -2.39 24.38
C GLU A 79 -24.83 -3.90 24.61
N LEU A 80 -24.65 -4.70 23.55
CA LEU A 80 -24.47 -6.15 23.68
C LEU A 80 -23.23 -6.48 24.54
N GLY A 81 -22.11 -5.79 24.31
CA GLY A 81 -20.91 -5.96 25.12
C GLY A 81 -21.12 -5.60 26.58
N ARG A 82 -21.88 -4.52 26.84
CA ARG A 82 -22.23 -4.06 28.19
C ARG A 82 -23.14 -5.05 28.95
N GLN A 83 -24.08 -5.67 28.26
CA GLN A 83 -25.02 -6.62 28.83
C GLN A 83 -24.40 -8.01 29.03
N LEU A 84 -23.73 -8.53 28.01
CA LEU A 84 -23.17 -9.88 28.06
C LEU A 84 -21.88 -9.94 28.90
N GLY A 85 -21.12 -8.85 28.94
CA GLY A 85 -19.95 -8.71 29.79
C GLY A 85 -18.73 -9.53 29.33
N ARG A 86 -17.67 -9.43 30.13
CA ARG A 86 -16.38 -10.09 29.90
C ARG A 86 -16.46 -11.62 29.89
N ASP A 87 -17.23 -12.20 30.81
CA ASP A 87 -17.28 -13.65 31.00
C ASP A 87 -17.87 -14.38 29.78
N TRP A 88 -18.78 -13.75 29.09
CA TRP A 88 -19.35 -14.27 27.86
C TRP A 88 -18.28 -14.32 26.77
N LEU A 89 -17.45 -13.25 26.61
CA LEU A 89 -16.33 -13.20 25.67
C LEU A 89 -15.29 -14.28 25.95
N VAL A 90 -14.94 -14.52 27.19
CA VAL A 90 -13.97 -15.55 27.58
C VAL A 90 -14.50 -16.94 27.23
N ARG A 91 -15.79 -17.20 27.44
CA ARG A 91 -16.40 -18.52 27.19
C ARG A 91 -16.58 -18.79 25.70
N HIS A 92 -17.06 -17.81 24.93
CA HIS A 92 -17.47 -18.00 23.54
C HIS A 92 -16.47 -17.42 22.50
N GLY A 93 -15.55 -16.56 22.89
CA GLY A 93 -14.60 -15.91 21.99
C GLY A 93 -13.42 -16.80 21.53
N ARG A 94 -13.35 -18.05 22.00
CA ARG A 94 -12.25 -18.98 21.64
C ARG A 94 -12.18 -19.26 20.14
N TRP A 95 -13.29 -19.34 19.43
CA TRP A 95 -13.30 -19.54 17.98
C TRP A 95 -12.78 -18.31 17.19
N ALA A 96 -12.89 -17.10 17.76
CA ALA A 96 -12.31 -15.87 17.25
C ALA A 96 -10.86 -15.65 17.74
N GLY A 97 -10.25 -16.63 18.41
CA GLY A 97 -8.88 -16.54 18.93
C GLY A 97 -8.74 -15.64 20.17
N LEU A 98 -9.84 -15.29 20.84
CA LEU A 98 -9.85 -14.50 22.07
C LEU A 98 -9.68 -15.45 23.27
N ASN A 99 -8.58 -15.28 23.99
CA ASN A 99 -8.34 -15.89 25.29
C ASN A 99 -8.31 -14.80 26.37
N ALA A 100 -8.40 -15.17 27.64
CA ALA A 100 -8.43 -14.26 28.79
C ALA A 100 -7.24 -13.28 28.77
N GLU A 101 -6.03 -13.76 28.47
CA GLU A 101 -4.80 -12.96 28.42
C GLU A 101 -4.81 -11.90 27.31
N ARG A 102 -5.36 -12.24 26.15
CA ARG A 102 -5.52 -11.28 25.05
C ARG A 102 -6.59 -10.24 25.36
N LEU A 103 -7.65 -10.65 26.04
CA LEU A 103 -8.71 -9.75 26.46
C LEU A 103 -8.19 -8.75 27.50
N ASP A 104 -7.36 -9.19 28.48
CA ASP A 104 -6.72 -8.32 29.46
C ASP A 104 -5.83 -7.27 28.80
N ARG A 105 -5.04 -7.66 27.79
CA ARG A 105 -4.21 -6.73 27.00
C ARG A 105 -5.05 -5.69 26.26
N VAL A 106 -6.18 -6.10 25.71
CA VAL A 106 -7.10 -5.20 25.00
C VAL A 106 -7.77 -4.26 26.00
N GLU A 107 -8.22 -4.74 27.16
CA GLU A 107 -8.82 -3.89 28.21
C GLU A 107 -7.82 -2.88 28.76
N GLN A 108 -6.58 -3.27 29.03
CA GLN A 108 -5.51 -2.35 29.44
C GLN A 108 -5.23 -1.30 28.36
N PHE A 109 -5.29 -1.67 27.08
CA PHE A 109 -5.13 -0.73 25.98
C PHE A 109 -6.30 0.27 25.93
N PHE A 110 -7.52 -0.18 26.14
CA PHE A 110 -8.71 0.68 26.23
C PHE A 110 -8.67 1.64 27.43
N THR A 111 -8.26 1.16 28.59
CA THR A 111 -8.14 2.01 29.79
C THR A 111 -7.06 3.08 29.60
N ARG A 112 -5.96 2.75 28.92
CA ARG A 112 -4.85 3.67 28.69
C ARG A 112 -5.10 4.68 27.59
N HIS A 113 -5.78 4.30 26.49
CA HIS A 113 -5.95 5.12 25.28
C HIS A 113 -7.40 5.62 25.07
N GLY A 114 -8.37 5.08 25.79
CA GLY A 114 -9.76 5.55 25.79
C GLY A 114 -10.41 5.62 24.41
N GLY A 115 -11.05 6.76 24.10
CA GLY A 115 -11.77 6.97 22.84
C GLY A 115 -10.90 6.89 21.57
N LYS A 116 -9.60 7.16 21.67
CA LYS A 116 -8.67 7.02 20.53
C LYS A 116 -8.62 5.59 20.00
N THR A 117 -8.79 4.59 20.88
CA THR A 117 -8.84 3.18 20.50
C THR A 117 -10.08 2.85 19.68
N VAL A 118 -11.24 3.45 20.03
CA VAL A 118 -12.49 3.29 19.27
C VAL A 118 -12.34 3.87 17.88
N PHE A 119 -11.79 5.07 17.77
CA PHE A 119 -11.56 5.75 16.49
C PHE A 119 -10.60 4.97 15.59
N ILE A 120 -9.40 4.64 16.08
CA ILE A 120 -8.35 3.95 15.30
C ILE A 120 -8.76 2.50 14.98
N GLY A 121 -9.39 1.81 15.94
CA GLY A 121 -9.85 0.42 15.79
C GLY A 121 -10.82 0.24 14.61
N ARG A 122 -11.55 1.29 14.23
CA ARG A 122 -12.47 1.28 13.09
C ARG A 122 -11.79 1.07 11.74
N PHE A 123 -10.54 1.49 11.60
CA PHE A 123 -9.77 1.35 10.35
C PHE A 123 -9.02 0.02 10.24
N ILE A 124 -9.10 -0.83 11.25
CA ILE A 124 -8.46 -2.14 11.27
C ILE A 124 -9.56 -3.21 11.27
N GLY A 125 -9.75 -3.92 10.16
CA GLY A 125 -10.93 -4.75 9.90
C GLY A 125 -11.33 -5.70 11.05
N PHE A 126 -10.41 -6.43 11.67
CA PHE A 126 -10.71 -7.31 12.80
C PHE A 126 -11.02 -6.54 14.09
N LEU A 127 -10.30 -5.44 14.35
CA LEU A 127 -10.53 -4.61 15.54
C LEU A 127 -11.84 -3.87 15.46
N ARG A 128 -12.29 -3.46 14.29
CA ARG A 128 -13.56 -2.78 14.07
C ARG A 128 -14.74 -3.60 14.61
N ALA A 129 -14.77 -4.89 14.30
CA ALA A 129 -15.85 -5.77 14.75
C ALA A 129 -15.86 -6.00 16.27
N LEU A 130 -14.70 -5.95 16.93
CA LEU A 130 -14.58 -6.22 18.36
C LEU A 130 -14.60 -4.97 19.22
N THR A 131 -14.14 -3.84 18.70
CA THR A 131 -13.98 -2.59 19.45
C THR A 131 -15.25 -2.11 20.16
N PRO A 132 -16.45 -2.07 19.52
CA PRO A 132 -17.67 -1.64 20.19
C PRO A 132 -18.06 -2.58 21.35
N PHE A 133 -17.96 -3.88 21.11
CA PHE A 133 -18.28 -4.89 22.10
C PHE A 133 -17.33 -4.81 23.32
N VAL A 134 -16.02 -4.70 23.09
CA VAL A 134 -15.03 -4.58 24.17
C VAL A 134 -15.20 -3.27 24.93
N ALA A 135 -15.50 -2.17 24.23
CA ALA A 135 -15.78 -0.88 24.87
C ALA A 135 -17.00 -0.96 25.81
N GLY A 136 -18.04 -1.71 25.41
CA GLY A 136 -19.21 -1.99 26.22
C GLY A 136 -18.90 -2.88 27.43
N ALA A 137 -18.21 -4.00 27.22
CA ALA A 137 -17.78 -4.94 28.25
C ALA A 137 -16.87 -4.28 29.31
N SER A 138 -15.98 -3.38 28.88
CA SER A 138 -15.12 -2.58 29.77
C SER A 138 -15.86 -1.41 30.44
N ARG A 139 -17.17 -1.28 30.27
CA ARG A 139 -18.01 -0.21 30.86
C ARG A 139 -17.50 1.21 30.57
N MET A 140 -16.95 1.43 29.37
CA MET A 140 -16.55 2.76 28.91
C MET A 140 -17.76 3.70 28.94
N ARG A 141 -17.60 4.98 29.29
CA ARG A 141 -18.70 5.95 29.27
C ARG A 141 -19.25 6.10 27.86
N TYR A 142 -20.56 5.85 27.65
CA TYR A 142 -21.21 5.85 26.32
C TYR A 142 -20.98 7.15 25.55
N ARG A 143 -21.02 8.32 26.20
CA ARG A 143 -20.74 9.61 25.52
C ARG A 143 -19.35 9.66 24.88
N ARG A 144 -18.30 9.13 25.54
CA ARG A 144 -16.94 9.08 24.99
C ARG A 144 -16.85 8.06 23.84
N PHE A 145 -17.51 6.92 24.01
CA PHE A 145 -17.61 5.93 22.94
C PHE A 145 -18.31 6.54 21.72
N LEU A 146 -19.50 7.14 21.88
CA LEU A 146 -20.31 7.68 20.79
C LEU A 146 -19.59 8.78 20.01
N LEU A 147 -18.92 9.72 20.68
CA LEU A 147 -18.16 10.78 20.02
C LEU A 147 -17.01 10.21 19.16
N SER A 148 -16.23 9.29 19.72
CA SER A 148 -15.11 8.69 18.99
C SER A 148 -15.59 7.80 17.85
N ASN A 149 -16.70 7.09 18.06
CA ASN A 149 -17.35 6.26 17.06
C ASN A 149 -17.93 7.10 15.93
N ALA A 150 -18.64 8.18 16.24
CA ALA A 150 -19.24 9.06 15.24
C ALA A 150 -18.19 9.72 14.35
N LEU A 151 -17.11 10.25 14.94
CA LEU A 151 -15.99 10.81 14.17
C LEU A 151 -15.36 9.75 13.25
N GLY A 152 -15.15 8.54 13.76
CA GLY A 152 -14.65 7.43 12.96
C GLY A 152 -15.61 7.00 11.86
N ALA A 153 -16.94 7.00 12.14
CA ALA A 153 -17.98 6.65 11.17
C ALA A 153 -18.04 7.66 10.02
N ILE A 154 -18.00 8.96 10.31
CA ILE A 154 -17.99 10.01 9.29
C ILE A 154 -16.78 9.83 8.36
N LEU A 155 -15.59 9.70 8.93
CA LEU A 155 -14.38 9.58 8.11
C LEU A 155 -14.36 8.27 7.30
N TRP A 156 -14.79 7.18 7.90
CA TRP A 156 -14.83 5.87 7.24
C TRP A 156 -15.87 5.83 6.13
N SER A 157 -17.11 6.27 6.36
CA SER A 157 -18.16 6.28 5.34
C SER A 157 -17.81 7.21 4.18
N ALA A 158 -17.27 8.41 4.48
CA ALA A 158 -16.82 9.32 3.45
C ALA A 158 -15.65 8.74 2.63
N ALA A 159 -14.66 8.11 3.28
CA ALA A 159 -13.52 7.51 2.58
C ALA A 159 -13.96 6.42 1.59
N PHE A 160 -14.80 5.46 2.02
CA PHE A 160 -15.24 4.36 1.15
C PHE A 160 -16.24 4.82 0.07
N ALA A 161 -17.14 5.77 0.40
CA ALA A 161 -18.06 6.34 -0.58
C ALA A 161 -17.31 7.14 -1.65
N LEU A 162 -16.33 7.97 -1.26
CA LEU A 162 -15.49 8.73 -2.20
C LEU A 162 -14.56 7.84 -3.01
N LEU A 163 -14.03 6.76 -2.44
CA LEU A 163 -13.29 5.74 -3.20
C LEU A 163 -14.17 5.12 -4.29
N GLY A 164 -15.40 4.74 -3.93
CA GLY A 164 -16.37 4.21 -4.89
C GLY A 164 -16.75 5.23 -5.96
N TYR A 165 -16.98 6.49 -5.57
CA TYR A 165 -17.30 7.58 -6.47
C TYR A 165 -16.15 7.86 -7.45
N GLY A 166 -14.92 7.95 -6.96
CA GLY A 166 -13.73 8.11 -7.81
C GLY A 166 -13.51 6.93 -8.76
N ALA A 167 -13.72 5.70 -8.27
CA ALA A 167 -13.67 4.49 -9.10
C ALA A 167 -14.76 4.52 -10.19
N GLY A 168 -15.95 5.01 -9.88
CA GLY A 168 -17.05 5.14 -10.84
C GLY A 168 -16.84 6.21 -11.90
N ALA A 169 -16.27 7.36 -11.51
CA ALA A 169 -15.87 8.43 -12.42
C ALA A 169 -14.76 7.95 -13.39
N SER A 170 -13.85 7.09 -12.91
CA SER A 170 -12.73 6.53 -13.68
C SER A 170 -13.02 5.13 -14.22
N TRP A 171 -14.29 4.69 -14.28
CA TRP A 171 -14.66 3.29 -14.54
C TRP A 171 -14.10 2.72 -15.85
N ARG A 172 -14.10 3.48 -16.93
CA ARG A 172 -13.55 3.03 -18.22
C ARG A 172 -12.05 2.73 -18.15
N VAL A 173 -11.36 3.39 -17.23
CA VAL A 173 -9.95 3.15 -16.89
C VAL A 173 -9.85 1.96 -15.94
N ALA A 174 -10.68 1.96 -14.88
CA ALA A 174 -10.73 0.89 -13.90
C ALA A 174 -11.11 -0.47 -14.52
N GLU A 175 -11.97 -0.51 -15.51
CA GLU A 175 -12.44 -1.77 -16.13
C GLU A 175 -11.31 -2.57 -16.80
N ARG A 176 -10.31 -1.90 -17.36
CA ARG A 176 -9.14 -2.57 -17.96
C ARG A 176 -8.05 -2.86 -16.91
N TRP A 177 -7.88 -1.98 -15.92
CA TRP A 177 -6.92 -2.19 -14.83
C TRP A 177 -7.47 -3.13 -13.76
N MET A 178 -8.80 -3.16 -13.51
CA MET A 178 -9.39 -4.08 -12.54
C MET A 178 -9.28 -5.55 -12.95
N GLY A 179 -9.28 -5.87 -14.23
CA GLY A 179 -8.99 -7.23 -14.70
C GLY A 179 -7.57 -7.69 -14.30
N ARG A 180 -6.59 -6.79 -14.42
CA ARG A 180 -5.18 -7.08 -14.09
C ARG A 180 -4.88 -6.80 -12.61
N ALA A 181 -5.32 -5.68 -12.05
CA ALA A 181 -5.08 -5.31 -10.66
C ALA A 181 -5.91 -6.14 -9.66
N SER A 182 -7.16 -6.50 -9.96
CA SER A 182 -7.94 -7.40 -9.10
C SER A 182 -7.43 -8.84 -9.17
N ALA A 183 -6.94 -9.30 -10.32
CA ALA A 183 -6.25 -10.58 -10.42
C ALA A 183 -4.94 -10.56 -9.60
N MET A 184 -4.19 -9.43 -9.60
CA MET A 184 -2.98 -9.27 -8.80
C MET A 184 -3.28 -9.11 -7.30
N LEU A 185 -4.25 -8.25 -6.93
CA LEU A 185 -4.68 -8.07 -5.53
C LEU A 185 -5.35 -9.35 -5.00
N GLY A 186 -6.21 -9.98 -5.79
CA GLY A 186 -6.81 -11.27 -5.47
C GLY A 186 -5.76 -12.36 -5.37
N GLY A 187 -4.82 -12.43 -6.30
CA GLY A 187 -3.68 -13.34 -6.29
C GLY A 187 -2.76 -13.07 -5.09
N MET A 188 -2.48 -11.81 -4.77
CA MET A 188 -1.68 -11.45 -3.60
C MET A 188 -2.41 -11.74 -2.28
N LEU A 189 -3.71 -11.51 -2.21
CA LEU A 189 -4.53 -11.87 -1.05
C LEU A 189 -4.59 -13.38 -0.86
N VAL A 190 -4.83 -14.14 -1.93
CA VAL A 190 -4.80 -15.61 -1.93
C VAL A 190 -3.40 -16.11 -1.55
N LEU A 191 -2.35 -15.49 -2.06
CA LEU A 191 -0.96 -15.82 -1.70
C LEU A 191 -0.69 -15.56 -0.22
N VAL A 192 -1.04 -14.38 0.30
CA VAL A 192 -0.85 -14.01 1.71
C VAL A 192 -1.69 -14.89 2.63
N CYS A 193 -2.96 -15.13 2.30
CA CYS A 193 -3.82 -16.05 3.05
C CYS A 193 -3.32 -17.49 2.96
N GLY A 194 -2.92 -17.94 1.79
CA GLY A 194 -2.34 -19.27 1.56
C GLY A 194 -1.01 -19.46 2.30
N LEU A 195 -0.11 -18.48 2.25
CA LEU A 195 1.15 -18.50 3.00
C LEU A 195 0.93 -18.46 4.52
N SER A 196 0.00 -17.64 5.01
CA SER A 196 -0.32 -17.58 6.43
C SER A 196 -1.00 -18.86 6.93
N TRP A 197 -1.86 -19.48 6.11
CA TRP A 197 -2.45 -20.78 6.40
C TRP A 197 -1.38 -21.88 6.38
N LEU A 198 -0.52 -21.91 5.35
CA LEU A 198 0.58 -22.86 5.22
C LEU A 198 1.57 -22.73 6.37
N TRP A 199 1.91 -21.49 6.77
CA TRP A 199 2.74 -21.22 7.94
C TRP A 199 2.12 -21.78 9.23
N ARG A 200 0.83 -21.50 9.48
CA ARG A 200 0.11 -22.01 10.66
C ARG A 200 -0.01 -23.53 10.64
N TRP A 201 -0.23 -24.10 9.47
CA TRP A 201 -0.28 -25.55 9.28
C TRP A 201 1.10 -26.17 9.51
N ALA A 202 2.15 -25.63 8.92
CA ALA A 202 3.52 -26.09 9.06
C ALA A 202 4.01 -26.01 10.52
N THR A 203 3.74 -24.92 11.22
CA THR A 203 4.10 -24.77 12.65
C THR A 203 3.31 -25.73 13.55
N ARG A 204 2.06 -26.02 13.25
CA ARG A 204 1.28 -27.02 13.99
C ARG A 204 1.75 -28.47 13.79
N HIS A 205 2.34 -28.76 12.61
CA HIS A 205 2.78 -30.10 12.24
C HIS A 205 4.30 -30.21 12.15
N GLU A 206 5.03 -29.31 12.78
CA GLU A 206 6.50 -29.20 12.69
C GLU A 206 7.21 -30.53 12.98
N ALA A 207 6.83 -31.23 14.02
CA ALA A 207 7.45 -32.50 14.42
C ALA A 207 7.22 -33.62 13.37
N VAL A 208 6.01 -33.69 12.82
CA VAL A 208 5.65 -34.69 11.78
C VAL A 208 6.35 -34.34 10.47
N LEU A 209 6.38 -33.05 10.11
CA LEU A 209 7.06 -32.57 8.91
C LEU A 209 8.57 -32.83 8.98
N LYS A 210 9.21 -32.51 10.10
CA LYS A 210 10.63 -32.80 10.32
C LYS A 210 10.94 -34.29 10.19
N ARG A 211 10.13 -35.15 10.83
CA ARG A 211 10.31 -36.61 10.75
C ARG A 211 10.16 -37.13 9.32
N ARG A 212 9.13 -36.68 8.58
CA ARG A 212 8.94 -37.06 7.17
C ARG A 212 10.03 -36.50 6.28
N TRP A 213 10.47 -35.27 6.53
CA TRP A 213 11.55 -34.63 5.80
C TRP A 213 12.88 -35.37 5.96
N TYR A 214 13.25 -35.71 7.20
CA TYR A 214 14.46 -36.52 7.44
C TYR A 214 14.36 -37.90 6.80
N ALA A 215 13.21 -38.56 6.86
CA ALA A 215 13.00 -39.85 6.21
C ALA A 215 13.13 -39.74 4.68
N LEU A 216 12.63 -38.67 4.08
CA LEU A 216 12.78 -38.37 2.64
C LEU A 216 14.24 -38.11 2.26
N LEU A 217 14.96 -37.31 3.04
CA LEU A 217 16.37 -36.97 2.76
C LEU A 217 17.28 -38.16 2.79
N VAL A 218 16.99 -39.16 3.64
CA VAL A 218 17.76 -40.45 3.75
C VAL A 218 17.32 -41.50 2.73
N HIS A 219 16.22 -41.23 2.00
CA HIS A 219 15.73 -42.19 1.01
C HIS A 219 16.74 -42.39 -0.14
N PRO A 220 17.12 -43.60 -0.53
CA PRO A 220 18.18 -43.86 -1.52
C PRO A 220 18.01 -43.16 -2.85
N ARG A 221 16.76 -43.02 -3.33
CA ARG A 221 16.45 -42.28 -4.58
C ARG A 221 16.70 -40.78 -4.45
N VAL A 222 16.41 -40.19 -3.29
CA VAL A 222 16.63 -38.76 -3.02
C VAL A 222 18.12 -38.48 -2.90
N VAL A 223 18.87 -39.33 -2.22
CA VAL A 223 20.34 -39.22 -2.13
C VAL A 223 21.00 -39.38 -3.51
N ALA A 224 20.54 -40.28 -4.35
CA ALA A 224 21.01 -40.41 -5.73
C ALA A 224 20.68 -39.16 -6.57
N CYS A 225 19.47 -38.60 -6.41
CA CYS A 225 19.05 -37.36 -7.06
C CYS A 225 19.87 -36.15 -6.56
N GLN A 226 20.10 -36.02 -5.27
CA GLN A 226 20.94 -34.97 -4.69
C GLN A 226 22.37 -35.02 -5.20
N ARG A 227 22.96 -36.21 -5.35
CA ARG A 227 24.30 -36.37 -5.96
C ARG A 227 24.31 -35.98 -7.42
N ARG A 228 23.28 -36.36 -8.19
CA ARG A 228 23.18 -36.05 -9.63
C ARG A 228 22.98 -34.55 -9.89
N PHE A 229 22.22 -33.88 -9.03
CA PHE A 229 21.90 -32.43 -9.16
C PHE A 229 22.61 -31.59 -8.10
N ALA A 230 23.71 -32.07 -7.52
CA ALA A 230 24.46 -31.38 -6.49
C ALA A 230 24.85 -29.95 -6.89
N PRO A 231 25.35 -29.64 -8.10
CA PRO A 231 25.71 -28.28 -8.49
C PRO A 231 24.48 -27.34 -8.54
N GLN A 232 23.33 -27.84 -9.04
CA GLN A 232 22.11 -27.05 -9.14
C GLN A 232 21.50 -26.78 -7.76
N ILE A 233 21.51 -27.76 -6.87
CA ILE A 233 21.04 -27.63 -5.49
C ILE A 233 21.93 -26.65 -4.72
N GLN A 234 23.24 -26.76 -4.89
CA GLN A 234 24.18 -25.83 -4.27
C GLN A 234 24.00 -24.40 -4.80
N PHE A 235 23.82 -24.25 -6.12
CA PHE A 235 23.49 -22.95 -6.72
C PHE A 235 22.24 -22.33 -6.12
N LEU A 236 21.15 -23.10 -5.95
CA LEU A 236 19.92 -22.62 -5.32
C LEU A 236 20.10 -22.27 -3.84
N GLN A 237 20.84 -23.08 -3.09
CA GLN A 237 21.16 -22.80 -1.69
C GLN A 237 21.97 -21.53 -1.53
N ASP A 238 22.99 -21.34 -2.37
CA ASP A 238 23.81 -20.14 -2.37
C ASP A 238 22.99 -18.87 -2.71
N ARG A 239 22.00 -19.00 -3.62
CA ARG A 239 21.07 -17.91 -4.00
C ARG A 239 20.07 -17.55 -2.92
N LEU A 240 19.72 -18.46 -2.04
CA LEU A 240 18.76 -18.23 -0.94
C LEU A 240 19.47 -17.95 0.39
N THR A 241 20.79 -18.06 0.47
CA THR A 241 21.54 -17.83 1.70
C THR A 241 21.66 -16.30 1.97
N PRO A 242 21.22 -15.83 3.15
CA PRO A 242 21.25 -14.39 3.46
C PRO A 242 22.65 -13.78 3.51
N GLY A 243 23.69 -14.58 3.81
CA GLY A 243 25.08 -14.14 3.99
C GLY A 243 25.96 -14.19 2.74
N GLY A 244 25.58 -14.94 1.69
CA GLY A 244 26.37 -15.08 0.47
C GLY A 244 26.44 -13.81 -0.37
N TYR A 245 27.56 -13.56 -1.08
CA TYR A 245 27.68 -12.38 -1.95
C TYR A 245 26.75 -12.43 -3.17
N LEU A 246 26.33 -13.61 -3.60
CA LEU A 246 25.30 -13.86 -4.63
C LEU A 246 23.99 -14.39 -4.04
N GLY A 247 23.73 -14.15 -2.74
CA GLY A 247 22.61 -14.73 -2.01
C GLY A 247 21.27 -14.01 -2.16
N LEU A 248 20.47 -14.07 -1.09
CA LEU A 248 19.07 -13.58 -1.06
C LEU A 248 18.90 -12.13 -1.55
N HIS A 249 19.87 -11.23 -1.28
CA HIS A 249 19.77 -9.83 -1.71
C HIS A 249 19.73 -9.68 -3.23
N LEU A 250 20.48 -10.52 -3.97
CA LEU A 250 20.49 -10.50 -5.44
C LEU A 250 19.16 -11.05 -5.98
N THR A 251 18.63 -12.10 -5.38
CA THR A 251 17.34 -12.69 -5.77
C THR A 251 16.18 -11.71 -5.54
N VAL A 252 16.15 -11.06 -4.38
CA VAL A 252 15.13 -10.02 -4.07
C VAL A 252 15.32 -8.81 -4.96
N GLY A 253 16.57 -8.34 -5.14
CA GLY A 253 16.88 -7.22 -6.02
C GLY A 253 16.44 -7.47 -7.47
N ALA A 254 16.77 -8.65 -8.03
CA ALA A 254 16.34 -9.04 -9.36
C ALA A 254 14.79 -9.10 -9.48
N ALA A 255 14.11 -9.65 -8.50
CA ALA A 255 12.64 -9.69 -8.49
C ALA A 255 12.04 -8.27 -8.51
N VAL A 256 12.56 -7.36 -7.69
CA VAL A 256 12.09 -5.96 -7.66
C VAL A 256 12.38 -5.26 -8.99
N ILE A 257 13.55 -5.48 -9.58
CA ILE A 257 13.91 -4.91 -10.90
C ILE A 257 12.94 -5.43 -11.97
N ILE A 258 12.71 -6.74 -12.03
CA ILE A 258 11.79 -7.36 -13.02
C ILE A 258 10.37 -6.76 -12.87
N LEU A 259 9.87 -6.68 -11.65
CA LEU A 259 8.54 -6.10 -11.38
C LEU A 259 8.46 -4.62 -11.76
N ALA A 260 9.50 -3.85 -11.45
CA ALA A 260 9.57 -2.44 -11.80
C ALA A 260 9.65 -2.23 -13.33
N CYS A 261 10.47 -3.04 -14.03
CA CYS A 261 10.55 -3.03 -15.49
C CYS A 261 9.24 -3.45 -16.15
N TRP A 262 8.58 -4.47 -15.61
CA TRP A 262 7.28 -4.91 -16.10
C TRP A 262 6.21 -3.83 -15.93
N TRP A 263 6.18 -3.18 -14.76
CA TRP A 263 5.26 -2.05 -14.51
C TRP A 263 5.56 -0.88 -15.44
N PHE A 264 6.85 -0.47 -15.53
CA PHE A 264 7.27 0.62 -16.42
C PHE A 264 6.92 0.31 -17.88
N GLY A 265 7.19 -0.93 -18.34
CA GLY A 265 6.82 -1.41 -19.68
C GLY A 265 5.34 -1.32 -19.96
N GLY A 266 4.48 -1.68 -19.00
CA GLY A 266 3.03 -1.52 -19.14
C GLY A 266 2.59 -0.07 -19.28
N VAL A 267 3.19 0.86 -18.51
CA VAL A 267 2.90 2.30 -18.65
C VAL A 267 3.38 2.81 -20.02
N VAL A 268 4.53 2.35 -20.50
CA VAL A 268 5.06 2.73 -21.82
C VAL A 268 4.22 2.15 -22.96
N GLU A 269 3.76 0.91 -22.84
CA GLU A 269 2.85 0.29 -23.81
C GLU A 269 1.58 1.13 -23.95
N ASP A 270 0.92 1.45 -22.84
CA ASP A 270 -0.29 2.28 -22.83
C ASP A 270 -0.04 3.68 -23.44
N LEU A 271 1.16 4.23 -23.22
CA LEU A 271 1.55 5.52 -23.77
C LEU A 271 1.74 5.49 -25.30
N LEU A 272 2.28 4.40 -25.84
CA LEU A 272 2.56 4.24 -27.26
C LEU A 272 1.32 3.81 -28.06
N THR A 273 0.44 3.01 -27.46
CA THR A 273 -0.77 2.50 -28.13
C THR A 273 -1.95 3.48 -28.07
N GLY A 274 -1.85 4.55 -27.25
CA GLY A 274 -2.93 5.50 -27.03
C GLY A 274 -4.09 4.91 -26.21
N ASP A 275 -3.83 3.88 -25.42
CA ASP A 275 -4.79 3.12 -24.62
C ASP A 275 -5.42 3.96 -23.49
N PRO A 276 -6.45 3.45 -22.78
CA PRO A 276 -7.29 4.21 -21.85
C PRO A 276 -6.57 4.93 -20.74
N LEU A 277 -5.34 4.53 -20.40
CA LEU A 277 -4.55 5.31 -19.43
C LEU A 277 -4.35 6.75 -19.96
N VAL A 278 -4.10 6.91 -21.27
CA VAL A 278 -3.93 8.24 -21.89
C VAL A 278 -5.25 9.02 -21.89
N ALA A 279 -6.39 8.35 -22.12
CA ALA A 279 -7.70 9.00 -22.01
C ALA A 279 -8.03 9.42 -20.57
N ALA A 280 -7.66 8.58 -19.59
CA ALA A 280 -7.79 8.91 -18.18
C ALA A 280 -6.86 10.04 -17.76
N ASP A 281 -5.65 10.09 -18.28
CA ASP A 281 -4.70 11.16 -18.02
C ASP A 281 -5.29 12.54 -18.29
N GLN A 282 -5.96 12.68 -19.44
CA GLN A 282 -6.62 13.93 -19.81
C GLN A 282 -7.79 14.27 -18.88
N GLN A 283 -8.64 13.27 -18.58
CA GLN A 283 -9.79 13.47 -17.69
C GLN A 283 -9.36 13.87 -16.29
N VAL A 284 -8.34 13.19 -15.73
CA VAL A 284 -7.81 13.50 -14.40
C VAL A 284 -7.12 14.86 -14.40
N ALA A 285 -6.36 15.20 -15.44
CA ALA A 285 -5.71 16.51 -15.53
C ALA A 285 -6.73 17.65 -15.61
N LEU A 286 -7.80 17.49 -16.38
CA LEU A 286 -8.92 18.42 -16.46
C LEU A 286 -9.61 18.56 -15.10
N TRP A 287 -9.92 17.44 -14.45
CA TRP A 287 -10.58 17.45 -13.13
C TRP A 287 -9.77 18.23 -12.09
N PHE A 288 -8.45 17.99 -11.99
CA PHE A 288 -7.59 18.76 -11.07
C PHE A 288 -7.54 20.23 -11.42
N HIS A 289 -7.54 20.57 -12.71
CA HIS A 289 -7.52 21.97 -13.17
C HIS A 289 -8.82 22.70 -12.82
N GLU A 290 -9.98 22.09 -13.08
CA GLU A 290 -11.31 22.65 -12.77
C GLU A 290 -11.54 22.83 -11.26
N HIS A 291 -10.96 21.94 -10.42
CA HIS A 291 -11.10 22.00 -8.97
C HIS A 291 -9.90 22.69 -8.28
N ALA A 292 -9.03 23.34 -9.04
CA ALA A 292 -7.89 24.07 -8.51
C ALA A 292 -8.36 25.36 -7.81
N THR A 293 -8.25 25.37 -6.48
CA THR A 293 -8.45 26.60 -5.69
C THR A 293 -7.11 27.26 -5.37
N PRO A 294 -7.06 28.59 -5.16
CA PRO A 294 -5.80 29.26 -4.81
C PRO A 294 -5.11 28.64 -3.60
N ALA A 295 -5.88 28.22 -2.59
CA ALA A 295 -5.34 27.56 -1.39
C ALA A 295 -4.70 26.22 -1.71
N VAL A 296 -5.37 25.35 -2.51
CA VAL A 296 -4.83 24.05 -2.94
C VAL A 296 -3.58 24.24 -3.78
N THR A 297 -3.58 25.19 -4.70
CA THR A 297 -2.42 25.52 -5.55
C THR A 297 -1.22 25.99 -4.73
N GLN A 298 -1.45 26.83 -3.72
CA GLN A 298 -0.39 27.29 -2.82
C GLN A 298 0.20 26.14 -2.00
N VAL A 299 -0.65 25.30 -1.40
CA VAL A 299 -0.20 24.11 -0.65
C VAL A 299 0.57 23.17 -1.56
N ALA A 300 0.05 22.88 -2.77
CA ALA A 300 0.72 22.02 -3.75
C ALA A 300 2.10 22.57 -4.16
N THR A 301 2.21 23.91 -4.31
CA THR A 301 3.48 24.57 -4.64
C THR A 301 4.50 24.42 -3.51
N VAL A 302 4.09 24.57 -2.25
CA VAL A 302 4.97 24.36 -1.10
C VAL A 302 5.39 22.88 -0.99
N LEU A 303 4.46 21.97 -1.12
CA LEU A 303 4.75 20.54 -0.98
C LEU A 303 5.60 20.01 -2.13
N THR A 304 5.38 20.46 -3.37
CA THR A 304 6.18 20.03 -4.52
C THR A 304 7.64 20.48 -4.42
N PHE A 305 7.95 21.51 -3.61
CA PHE A 305 9.32 21.95 -3.35
C PHE A 305 10.20 20.81 -2.82
N PHE A 306 9.65 19.94 -1.97
CA PHE A 306 10.37 18.77 -1.43
C PHE A 306 10.73 17.71 -2.50
N GLY A 307 10.16 17.80 -3.70
CA GLY A 307 10.53 17.01 -4.88
C GLY A 307 11.37 17.77 -5.89
N SER A 308 11.66 19.05 -5.65
CA SER A 308 12.43 19.88 -6.60
C SER A 308 13.89 19.45 -6.68
N VAL A 309 14.50 19.67 -7.86
CA VAL A 309 15.92 19.37 -8.09
C VAL A 309 16.80 20.10 -7.07
N ALA A 310 16.50 21.39 -6.78
CA ALA A 310 17.26 22.18 -5.82
C ALA A 310 17.23 21.57 -4.41
N PHE A 311 16.05 21.21 -3.90
CA PHE A 311 15.89 20.60 -2.56
C PHE A 311 16.57 19.23 -2.49
N LEU A 312 16.27 18.35 -3.46
CA LEU A 312 16.81 16.99 -3.48
C LEU A 312 18.33 16.98 -3.63
N THR A 313 18.90 17.85 -4.46
CA THR A 313 20.35 17.96 -4.62
C THR A 313 21.03 18.49 -3.36
N SER A 314 20.47 19.54 -2.74
CA SER A 314 21.00 20.10 -1.50
C SER A 314 20.99 19.09 -0.36
N THR A 315 19.87 18.37 -0.21
CA THR A 315 19.75 17.31 0.83
C THR A 315 20.60 16.08 0.52
N ALA A 316 20.78 15.72 -0.76
CA ALA A 316 21.69 14.65 -1.17
C ALA A 316 23.16 15.02 -0.89
N ILE A 317 23.58 16.27 -1.12
CA ILE A 317 24.92 16.76 -0.75
C ILE A 317 25.10 16.67 0.77
N LEU A 318 24.13 17.11 1.56
CA LEU A 318 24.20 16.99 3.02
C LEU A 318 24.33 15.53 3.47
N CYS A 319 23.53 14.63 2.89
CA CYS A 319 23.65 13.19 3.13
C CYS A 319 25.04 12.66 2.74
N ALA A 320 25.58 13.09 1.59
CA ALA A 320 26.92 12.71 1.15
C ALA A 320 28.00 13.16 2.13
N LEU A 321 27.93 14.38 2.65
CA LEU A 321 28.85 14.88 3.67
C LEU A 321 28.78 14.07 4.97
N VAL A 322 27.58 13.71 5.42
CA VAL A 322 27.38 12.84 6.59
C VAL A 322 27.96 11.44 6.37
N LEU A 323 27.72 10.84 5.19
CA LEU A 323 28.26 9.52 4.84
C LEU A 323 29.79 9.54 4.70
N LEU A 324 30.35 10.62 4.17
CA LEU A 324 31.79 10.85 4.07
C LEU A 324 32.42 10.99 5.47
N TRP A 325 31.83 11.80 6.33
CA TRP A 325 32.28 11.97 7.72
C TRP A 325 32.26 10.64 8.49
N ARG A 326 31.20 9.82 8.28
CA ARG A 326 31.09 8.48 8.87
C ARG A 326 31.95 7.43 8.16
N ARG A 327 32.68 7.78 7.11
CA ARG A 327 33.47 6.87 6.25
C ARG A 327 32.63 5.70 5.68
N ALA A 328 31.33 5.95 5.45
CA ALA A 328 30.39 4.96 4.92
C ALA A 328 30.46 4.91 3.38
N TRP A 329 31.59 4.46 2.83
CA TRP A 329 31.92 4.51 1.39
C TRP A 329 30.89 3.83 0.49
N TYR A 330 30.35 2.69 0.90
CA TYR A 330 29.29 1.99 0.13
C TYR A 330 27.99 2.76 0.13
N GLY A 331 27.63 3.43 1.24
CA GLY A 331 26.49 4.34 1.28
C GLY A 331 26.66 5.55 0.38
N LEU A 332 27.88 6.12 0.34
CA LEU A 332 28.20 7.23 -0.54
C LEU A 332 28.14 6.80 -2.01
N LEU A 333 28.67 5.62 -2.35
CA LEU A 333 28.58 5.05 -3.69
C LEU A 333 27.13 4.82 -4.11
N ALA A 334 26.32 4.25 -3.21
CA ALA A 334 24.88 4.04 -3.45
C ALA A 334 24.16 5.36 -3.72
N LEU A 335 24.43 6.40 -2.93
CA LEU A 335 23.84 7.74 -3.09
C LEU A 335 24.23 8.35 -4.45
N THR A 336 25.52 8.30 -4.80
CA THR A 336 26.03 8.87 -6.05
C THR A 336 25.45 8.17 -7.27
N LEU A 337 25.45 6.83 -7.29
CA LEU A 337 24.90 6.04 -8.39
C LEU A 337 23.38 6.23 -8.51
N THR A 338 22.67 6.27 -7.38
CA THR A 338 21.22 6.41 -7.37
C THR A 338 20.80 7.78 -7.86
N MET A 339 21.35 8.86 -7.29
CA MET A 339 20.96 10.23 -7.64
C MET A 339 21.54 10.68 -8.98
N GLY A 340 22.84 10.46 -9.21
CA GLY A 340 23.52 10.85 -10.44
C GLY A 340 23.01 10.06 -11.64
N GLY A 341 23.06 8.73 -11.55
CA GLY A 341 22.58 7.86 -12.63
C GLY A 341 21.07 7.98 -12.87
N GLY A 342 20.29 8.15 -11.80
CA GLY A 342 18.84 8.38 -11.91
C GLY A 342 18.50 9.70 -12.60
N SER A 343 19.29 10.76 -12.37
CA SER A 343 19.13 12.03 -13.09
C SER A 343 19.42 11.88 -14.58
N VAL A 344 20.50 11.17 -14.92
CA VAL A 344 20.85 10.86 -16.33
C VAL A 344 19.73 10.02 -16.98
N LEU A 345 19.23 8.98 -16.27
CA LEU A 345 18.15 8.15 -16.77
C LEU A 345 16.87 8.98 -16.99
N ASN A 346 16.52 9.89 -16.08
CA ASN A 346 15.34 10.74 -16.25
C ASN A 346 15.44 11.63 -17.48
N VAL A 347 16.63 12.23 -17.72
CA VAL A 347 16.88 13.06 -18.91
C VAL A 347 16.83 12.21 -20.17
N ALA A 348 17.46 11.03 -20.19
CA ALA A 348 17.43 10.10 -21.31
C ALA A 348 16.01 9.68 -21.68
N LEU A 349 15.17 9.30 -20.67
CA LEU A 349 13.77 8.93 -20.89
C LEU A 349 12.96 10.12 -21.43
N LYS A 350 13.19 11.34 -20.95
CA LYS A 350 12.52 12.55 -21.47
C LYS A 350 12.85 12.80 -22.96
N HIS A 351 14.11 12.59 -23.34
CA HIS A 351 14.53 12.70 -24.73
C HIS A 351 14.04 11.53 -25.59
N LEU A 352 13.77 10.36 -25.02
CA LEU A 352 13.24 9.22 -25.76
C LEU A 352 11.76 9.39 -26.09
N PHE A 353 10.97 9.80 -25.10
CA PHE A 353 9.50 9.81 -25.24
C PHE A 353 8.93 11.14 -25.73
N HIS A 354 9.62 12.26 -25.57
CA HIS A 354 9.20 13.62 -26.02
C HIS A 354 7.72 13.95 -25.78
N ARG A 355 7.13 13.39 -24.70
CA ARG A 355 5.69 13.54 -24.42
C ARG A 355 5.32 14.98 -24.12
N PRO A 356 4.29 15.55 -24.78
CA PRO A 356 3.78 16.89 -24.46
C PRO A 356 3.14 16.89 -23.06
N ARG A 357 3.15 18.05 -22.40
CA ARG A 357 2.48 18.28 -21.12
C ARG A 357 1.01 18.55 -21.30
N PRO A 358 0.21 18.46 -20.20
CA PRO A 358 -1.16 18.96 -20.21
C PRO A 358 -1.18 20.45 -20.63
N VAL A 359 -2.08 20.76 -21.56
CA VAL A 359 -2.27 22.13 -22.08
C VAL A 359 -3.60 22.65 -21.57
N PHE A 360 -3.59 23.81 -20.91
CA PHE A 360 -4.77 24.50 -20.39
C PHE A 360 -4.76 25.94 -20.89
N GLU A 361 -5.93 26.56 -21.00
CA GLU A 361 -6.05 27.99 -21.40
C GLU A 361 -5.35 28.91 -20.40
N HIS A 362 -5.43 28.57 -19.10
CA HIS A 362 -4.76 29.27 -18.01
C HIS A 362 -3.87 28.32 -17.21
N PRO A 363 -2.62 28.01 -17.67
CA PRO A 363 -1.78 27.06 -17.01
C PRO A 363 -1.29 27.56 -15.65
N LEU A 364 -1.40 26.73 -14.60
CA LEU A 364 -0.90 27.05 -13.25
C LEU A 364 0.63 27.05 -13.19
N VAL A 365 1.28 26.24 -14.04
CA VAL A 365 2.74 26.15 -14.14
C VAL A 365 3.14 25.86 -15.60
N THR A 366 4.10 26.60 -16.12
CA THR A 366 4.69 26.38 -17.44
C THR A 366 6.10 25.82 -17.30
N LEU A 367 6.39 24.71 -17.97
CA LEU A 367 7.68 24.02 -17.90
C LEU A 367 8.14 23.64 -19.31
N PRO A 368 9.40 23.95 -19.70
CA PRO A 368 9.87 23.76 -21.08
C PRO A 368 10.26 22.33 -21.43
N SER A 369 10.36 21.42 -20.44
CA SER A 369 10.82 20.05 -20.66
C SER A 369 9.67 19.08 -20.93
N ALA A 370 9.96 17.93 -21.56
CA ALA A 370 9.01 16.84 -21.78
C ALA A 370 8.30 16.38 -20.49
N SER A 371 7.05 15.88 -20.65
CA SER A 371 6.21 15.48 -19.52
C SER A 371 6.66 14.16 -18.90
N PHE A 372 6.94 13.15 -19.70
CA PHE A 372 7.25 11.79 -19.26
C PHE A 372 8.75 11.50 -19.21
N PRO A 373 9.23 10.86 -18.14
CA PRO A 373 8.60 10.71 -16.84
C PRO A 373 8.73 11.96 -15.95
N SER A 374 7.93 12.05 -14.86
CA SER A 374 7.99 13.19 -13.92
C SER A 374 9.31 13.24 -13.16
N GLY A 375 10.12 14.30 -13.37
CA GLY A 375 11.40 14.46 -12.70
C GLY A 375 11.31 14.64 -11.19
N HIS A 376 10.29 15.37 -10.69
CA HIS A 376 10.05 15.54 -9.25
C HIS A 376 9.75 14.20 -8.57
N VAL A 377 8.89 13.40 -9.19
CA VAL A 377 8.48 12.10 -8.63
C VAL A 377 9.61 11.10 -8.69
N MET A 378 10.31 11.01 -9.82
CA MET A 378 11.45 10.10 -9.96
C MET A 378 12.57 10.45 -8.97
N GLY A 379 12.96 11.72 -8.89
CA GLY A 379 13.96 12.18 -7.94
C GLY A 379 13.54 11.92 -6.47
N ALA A 380 12.28 12.18 -6.12
CA ALA A 380 11.74 11.88 -4.81
C ALA A 380 11.75 10.37 -4.50
N THR A 381 11.36 9.53 -5.46
CA THR A 381 11.41 8.06 -5.33
C THR A 381 12.83 7.59 -5.03
N LEU A 382 13.80 8.06 -5.80
CA LEU A 382 15.20 7.72 -5.63
C LEU A 382 15.73 8.16 -4.26
N PHE A 383 15.52 9.42 -3.90
CA PHE A 383 16.09 10.01 -2.69
C PHE A 383 15.45 9.45 -1.42
N TYR A 384 14.12 9.54 -1.28
CA TYR A 384 13.46 9.18 -0.02
C TYR A 384 13.51 7.68 0.25
N LEU A 385 13.39 6.82 -0.77
CA LEU A 385 13.52 5.38 -0.59
C LEU A 385 14.96 4.97 -0.29
N LEU A 386 15.97 5.63 -0.88
CA LEU A 386 17.36 5.42 -0.52
C LEU A 386 17.62 5.78 0.94
N VAL A 387 17.16 6.96 1.37
CA VAL A 387 17.30 7.41 2.77
C VAL A 387 16.59 6.44 3.72
N ALA A 388 15.38 5.98 3.38
CA ALA A 388 14.68 4.95 4.16
C ALA A 388 15.49 3.65 4.25
N GLY A 389 16.15 3.22 3.17
CA GLY A 389 17.06 2.08 3.15
C GLY A 389 18.28 2.27 4.07
N LEU A 390 18.92 3.44 4.01
CA LEU A 390 20.06 3.78 4.89
C LEU A 390 19.64 3.80 6.38
N ILE A 391 18.47 4.36 6.68
CA ILE A 391 17.91 4.33 8.05
C ILE A 391 17.62 2.87 8.45
N ALA A 392 17.02 2.06 7.58
CA ALA A 392 16.67 0.68 7.87
C ALA A 392 17.90 -0.21 8.19
N VAL A 393 19.04 0.07 7.55
CA VAL A 393 20.32 -0.61 7.88
C VAL A 393 20.86 -0.15 9.24
N SER A 394 20.67 1.12 9.60
CA SER A 394 21.21 1.71 10.84
C SER A 394 20.37 1.40 12.07
N VAL A 395 19.10 1.04 11.93
CA VAL A 395 18.14 0.86 13.03
C VAL A 395 17.78 -0.62 13.19
N HIS A 396 17.87 -1.16 14.40
CA HIS A 396 17.57 -2.57 14.69
C HIS A 396 16.07 -2.86 14.84
N GLN A 397 15.29 -1.89 15.30
CA GLN A 397 13.87 -2.10 15.60
C GLN A 397 13.02 -2.09 14.32
N TRP A 398 12.28 -3.18 14.06
CA TRP A 398 11.41 -3.36 12.91
C TRP A 398 10.42 -2.21 12.69
N ARG A 399 9.80 -1.71 13.77
CA ARG A 399 8.82 -0.60 13.70
C ARG A 399 9.38 0.66 13.03
N TRP A 400 10.63 1.02 13.30
CA TRP A 400 11.26 2.21 12.74
C TRP A 400 11.67 2.01 11.28
N ARG A 401 12.04 0.78 10.90
CA ARG A 401 12.31 0.42 9.50
C ARG A 401 11.04 0.57 8.67
N VAL A 402 9.93 -0.01 9.15
CA VAL A 402 8.63 0.10 8.47
C VAL A 402 8.19 1.56 8.39
N LEU A 403 8.31 2.33 9.49
CA LEU A 403 7.95 3.74 9.50
C LEU A 403 8.75 4.55 8.48
N ALA A 404 10.06 4.30 8.33
CA ALA A 404 10.89 4.99 7.35
C ALA A 404 10.41 4.75 5.91
N PHE A 405 10.10 3.51 5.53
CA PHE A 405 9.58 3.21 4.19
C PHE A 405 8.16 3.74 3.96
N VAL A 406 7.27 3.64 4.96
CA VAL A 406 5.90 4.18 4.86
C VAL A 406 5.95 5.71 4.71
N THR A 407 6.81 6.39 5.47
CA THR A 407 6.98 7.85 5.35
C THR A 407 7.56 8.23 3.99
N ALA A 408 8.59 7.52 3.53
CA ALA A 408 9.19 7.76 2.22
C ALA A 408 8.17 7.55 1.09
N GLY A 409 7.42 6.45 1.10
CA GLY A 409 6.34 6.18 0.14
C GLY A 409 5.23 7.25 0.19
N GLY A 410 4.83 7.66 1.40
CA GLY A 410 3.84 8.73 1.59
C GLY A 410 4.31 10.07 1.00
N ILE A 411 5.57 10.45 1.20
CA ILE A 411 6.15 11.67 0.62
C ILE A 411 6.16 11.58 -0.93
N VAL A 412 6.57 10.45 -1.49
CA VAL A 412 6.60 10.25 -2.95
C VAL A 412 5.20 10.37 -3.54
N LEU A 413 4.20 9.73 -2.92
CA LEU A 413 2.79 9.83 -3.35
C LEU A 413 2.27 11.26 -3.25
N LEU A 414 2.58 11.96 -2.15
CA LEU A 414 2.17 13.34 -1.94
C LEU A 414 2.78 14.26 -3.00
N ILE A 415 4.07 14.11 -3.31
CA ILE A 415 4.71 14.86 -4.40
C ILE A 415 4.04 14.54 -5.74
N GLY A 416 3.74 13.26 -6.01
CA GLY A 416 3.00 12.86 -7.21
C GLY A 416 1.66 13.59 -7.32
N LEU A 417 0.87 13.60 -6.26
CA LEU A 417 -0.42 14.31 -6.21
C LEU A 417 -0.26 15.81 -6.45
N THR A 418 0.78 16.46 -5.89
CA THR A 418 1.01 17.88 -6.16
C THR A 418 1.32 18.17 -7.63
N ARG A 419 2.00 17.24 -8.33
CA ARG A 419 2.29 17.42 -9.77
C ARG A 419 1.03 17.30 -10.63
N LEU A 420 0.08 16.45 -10.23
CA LEU A 420 -1.25 16.36 -10.86
C LEU A 420 -2.07 17.62 -10.57
N SER A 421 -2.13 18.04 -9.30
CA SER A 421 -2.90 19.23 -8.87
C SER A 421 -2.41 20.53 -9.53
N LEU A 422 -1.12 20.65 -9.82
CA LEU A 422 -0.53 21.79 -10.52
C LEU A 422 -0.67 21.70 -12.05
N GLY A 423 -1.29 20.64 -12.58
CA GLY A 423 -1.43 20.43 -14.03
C GLY A 423 -0.10 20.24 -14.77
N ALA A 424 0.98 19.91 -14.06
CA ALA A 424 2.31 19.81 -14.63
C ALA A 424 2.60 18.47 -15.29
N HIS A 425 1.90 17.41 -14.89
CA HIS A 425 2.11 16.02 -15.33
C HIS A 425 0.81 15.25 -15.37
N TYR A 426 0.79 14.19 -16.16
CA TYR A 426 -0.27 13.18 -16.19
C TYR A 426 -0.05 12.10 -15.13
N VAL A 427 -1.09 11.30 -14.84
CA VAL A 427 -1.00 10.17 -13.89
C VAL A 427 0.03 9.15 -14.35
N SER A 428 0.05 8.82 -15.65
CA SER A 428 1.03 7.91 -16.24
C SER A 428 2.47 8.42 -16.11
N ASP A 429 2.71 9.76 -16.17
CA ASP A 429 4.04 10.33 -15.93
C ASP A 429 4.53 10.09 -14.49
N VAL A 430 3.59 10.15 -13.54
CA VAL A 430 3.84 9.88 -12.11
C VAL A 430 4.13 8.40 -11.88
N LEU A 431 3.27 7.52 -12.41
CA LEU A 431 3.41 6.07 -12.26
C LEU A 431 4.68 5.55 -12.95
N GLY A 432 4.97 6.02 -14.16
CA GLY A 432 6.20 5.68 -14.89
C GLY A 432 7.45 6.17 -14.15
N ALA A 433 7.40 7.36 -13.55
CA ALA A 433 8.50 7.89 -12.75
C ALA A 433 8.78 7.07 -11.48
N MET A 434 7.72 6.61 -10.79
CA MET A 434 7.85 5.71 -9.64
C MET A 434 8.46 4.37 -10.05
N ALA A 435 7.96 3.76 -11.12
CA ALA A 435 8.44 2.47 -11.60
C ALA A 435 9.92 2.54 -12.04
N ALA A 436 10.28 3.54 -12.86
CA ALA A 436 11.67 3.77 -13.28
C ALA A 436 12.58 4.05 -12.08
N GLY A 437 12.13 4.88 -11.12
CA GLY A 437 12.85 5.20 -9.89
C GLY A 437 13.11 3.98 -9.02
N VAL A 438 12.10 3.14 -8.78
CA VAL A 438 12.22 1.91 -7.99
C VAL A 438 13.17 0.93 -8.69
N GLY A 439 13.01 0.72 -10.00
CA GLY A 439 13.89 -0.17 -10.79
C GLY A 439 15.34 0.26 -10.75
N TRP A 440 15.62 1.54 -10.95
CA TRP A 440 16.97 2.10 -10.87
C TRP A 440 17.58 1.98 -9.48
N LEU A 441 16.81 2.36 -8.44
CA LEU A 441 17.25 2.24 -7.05
C LEU A 441 17.58 0.80 -6.69
N ALA A 442 16.71 -0.15 -7.03
CA ALA A 442 16.94 -1.57 -6.78
C ALA A 442 18.20 -2.08 -7.47
N SER A 443 18.45 -1.64 -8.72
CA SER A 443 19.67 -1.98 -9.47
C SER A 443 20.92 -1.45 -8.76
N CYS A 444 20.92 -0.19 -8.36
CA CYS A 444 22.05 0.44 -7.65
C CYS A 444 22.33 -0.23 -6.31
N LEU A 445 21.28 -0.45 -5.49
CA LEU A 445 21.44 -1.07 -4.16
C LEU A 445 21.90 -2.51 -4.28
N THR A 446 21.38 -3.28 -5.23
CA THR A 446 21.80 -4.66 -5.47
C THR A 446 23.26 -4.72 -5.91
N ALA A 447 23.68 -3.83 -6.82
CA ALA A 447 25.05 -3.77 -7.29
C ALA A 447 26.02 -3.39 -6.16
N VAL A 448 25.72 -2.34 -5.39
CA VAL A 448 26.57 -1.88 -4.28
C VAL A 448 26.66 -2.91 -3.17
N GLU A 449 25.56 -3.57 -2.82
CA GLU A 449 25.54 -4.61 -1.79
C GLU A 449 26.35 -5.85 -2.24
N THR A 450 26.24 -6.24 -3.51
CA THR A 450 27.03 -7.32 -4.08
C THR A 450 28.53 -7.00 -4.03
N LEU A 451 28.92 -5.77 -4.41
CA LEU A 451 30.30 -5.31 -4.34
C LEU A 451 30.83 -5.30 -2.90
N ARG A 452 30.02 -4.82 -1.94
CA ARG A 452 30.37 -4.82 -0.53
C ARG A 452 30.67 -6.21 -0.01
N ARG A 453 29.79 -7.17 -0.32
CA ARG A 453 29.94 -8.57 0.12
C ARG A 453 31.13 -9.26 -0.53
N TYR A 454 31.36 -9.00 -1.81
CA TYR A 454 32.55 -9.51 -2.52
C TYR A 454 33.84 -9.07 -1.83
N HIS A 455 33.99 -7.78 -1.52
CA HIS A 455 35.19 -7.28 -0.83
C HIS A 455 35.34 -7.81 0.60
N THR A 456 34.24 -8.08 1.29
CA THR A 456 34.31 -8.66 2.65
C THR A 456 34.81 -10.11 2.60
N GLN A 457 34.37 -10.91 1.63
CA GLN A 457 34.81 -12.31 1.48
C GLN A 457 36.27 -12.42 1.04
N THR A 458 36.73 -11.58 0.12
CA THR A 458 38.14 -11.60 -0.31
C THR A 458 39.11 -11.22 0.80
N ARG A 459 38.72 -10.32 1.73
CA ARG A 459 39.54 -9.98 2.90
C ARG A 459 39.64 -11.11 3.90
N SER A 460 38.53 -11.78 4.21
CA SER A 460 38.53 -12.92 5.14
C SER A 460 39.29 -14.13 4.59
N GLY A 461 39.35 -14.33 3.28
CA GLY A 461 40.12 -15.40 2.64
C GLY A 461 41.65 -15.16 2.66
N HIS A 462 42.10 -13.90 2.72
CA HIS A 462 43.52 -13.54 2.83
C HIS A 462 44.06 -13.58 4.29
N GLU A 463 43.20 -13.48 5.31
CA GLU A 463 43.59 -13.60 6.72
C GLU A 463 43.65 -15.06 7.23
N SER A 464 43.12 -15.99 6.46
CA SER A 464 43.08 -17.43 6.80
C SER A 464 44.05 -18.31 6.00
N GLY A 465 44.85 -17.75 5.11
CA GLY A 465 45.93 -18.40 4.37
C GLY A 465 47.27 -17.84 4.76
#